data_5685b7eeecda459559c33e6f0b445f7a
#
_entry.id   5685b7eeecda459559c33e6f0b445f7a
#
_cell.length_a   1.000
_cell.length_b   1.000
_cell.length_c   1.000
_cell.angle_alpha   90.00
_cell.angle_beta   90.00
_cell.angle_gamma   90.00
#
_symmetry.space_group_name_H-M   'P 1'
#
loop_
_entity.id
_entity.type
_entity.pdbx_description
1 polymer ?
#
loop_
_entity_poly.entity_id
_entity_poly.type
_entity_poly.pdbx_seq_one_letter_code
_entity_poly.pdbx_strand_id
1 'polypeptide(L)'
;MDTRLPPEPHSLPPHSLPSRTPLSRELVARAPKVLLHEHLDGGLRPRTVLELAHECCYTELPTQDEAALADWFAAGAARGSLPLYLEGFRHTIALLQT
;
A
#
# COMPACT_ATOMS: atom_id res chain seq x y z
N MET A 1 -56.21 -0.75 -24.16
CA MET A 1 -55.04 -1.39 -23.49
C MET A 1 -54.00 -0.32 -23.28
N ASP A 2 -53.80 0.05 -22.03
CA ASP A 2 -52.81 1.04 -21.64
C ASP A 2 -51.41 0.39 -21.56
N THR A 3 -50.57 0.63 -22.58
CA THR A 3 -49.22 0.13 -22.70
C THR A 3 -48.21 1.06 -21.99
N ARG A 4 -48.54 1.59 -20.81
CA ARG A 4 -47.57 2.35 -20.04
C ARG A 4 -46.47 1.41 -19.56
N LEU A 5 -45.26 1.67 -20.05
CA LEU A 5 -44.06 1.06 -19.47
C LEU A 5 -44.01 1.41 -17.99
N PRO A 6 -43.58 0.48 -17.11
CA PRO A 6 -43.34 0.79 -15.73
C PRO A 6 -42.33 1.95 -15.65
N PRO A 7 -42.49 2.87 -14.70
CA PRO A 7 -41.54 3.97 -14.54
C PRO A 7 -40.14 3.37 -14.33
N GLU A 8 -39.20 3.92 -15.08
CA GLU A 8 -37.77 3.61 -14.90
C GLU A 8 -37.40 3.73 -13.40
N PRO A 9 -36.59 2.82 -12.87
CA PRO A 9 -36.12 2.97 -11.50
C PRO A 9 -35.43 4.32 -11.40
N HIS A 10 -35.94 5.17 -10.53
CA HIS A 10 -35.41 6.50 -10.30
C HIS A 10 -33.93 6.42 -9.98
N SER A 11 -33.09 6.80 -10.93
CA SER A 11 -31.70 7.10 -10.66
C SER A 11 -31.66 8.23 -9.62
N LEU A 12 -31.00 8.00 -8.49
CA LEU A 12 -30.83 9.03 -7.47
C LEU A 12 -30.17 10.27 -8.11
N PRO A 13 -30.70 11.48 -7.86
CA PRO A 13 -30.11 12.69 -8.40
C PRO A 13 -28.65 12.84 -7.92
N PRO A 14 -27.73 13.30 -8.80
CA PRO A 14 -26.30 13.38 -8.48
C PRO A 14 -25.94 14.26 -7.27
N HIS A 15 -26.86 15.14 -6.83
CA HIS A 15 -26.67 15.99 -5.64
C HIS A 15 -27.16 15.36 -4.33
N SER A 16 -27.70 14.14 -4.34
CA SER A 16 -28.06 13.40 -3.13
C SER A 16 -26.92 12.57 -2.57
N LEU A 17 -25.73 12.57 -3.21
CA LEU A 17 -24.52 12.00 -2.64
C LEU A 17 -24.12 12.83 -1.41
N PRO A 18 -23.86 12.15 -0.26
CA PRO A 18 -23.42 12.88 0.92
C PRO A 18 -22.16 13.68 0.59
N SER A 19 -22.09 14.92 1.08
CA SER A 19 -20.89 15.74 0.94
C SER A 19 -19.68 14.93 1.40
N ARG A 20 -18.66 14.84 0.55
CA ARG A 20 -17.44 14.11 0.88
C ARG A 20 -16.81 14.72 2.12
N THR A 21 -16.88 14.05 3.25
CA THR A 21 -16.09 14.40 4.42
C THR A 21 -14.62 14.20 4.08
N PRO A 22 -13.77 15.25 4.21
CA PRO A 22 -12.35 15.07 3.96
C PRO A 22 -11.79 13.99 4.88
N LEU A 23 -10.97 13.10 4.33
CA LEU A 23 -10.30 12.07 5.11
C LEU A 23 -9.29 12.73 6.04
N SER A 24 -9.47 12.54 7.35
CA SER A 24 -8.49 12.91 8.35
C SER A 24 -7.69 11.69 8.79
N ARG A 25 -6.49 11.93 9.33
CA ARG A 25 -5.66 10.86 9.87
C ARG A 25 -6.36 10.09 11.00
N GLU A 26 -7.10 10.81 11.85
CA GLU A 26 -7.88 10.24 12.95
C GLU A 26 -9.02 9.36 12.44
N LEU A 27 -9.72 9.80 11.40
CA LEU A 27 -10.78 9.01 10.78
C LEU A 27 -10.22 7.71 10.16
N VAL A 28 -9.11 7.80 9.44
CA VAL A 28 -8.44 6.65 8.85
C VAL A 28 -7.95 5.67 9.94
N ALA A 29 -7.38 6.19 11.04
CA ALA A 29 -6.90 5.35 12.15
C ALA A 29 -8.05 4.59 12.84
N ARG A 30 -9.23 5.20 12.94
CA ARG A 30 -10.43 4.61 13.58
C ARG A 30 -11.26 3.72 12.67
N ALA A 31 -11.09 3.84 11.36
CA ALA A 31 -11.86 3.05 10.40
C ALA A 31 -11.52 1.55 10.52
N PRO A 32 -12.52 0.65 10.47
CA PRO A 32 -12.26 -0.77 10.34
C PRO A 32 -11.46 -1.06 9.07
N LYS A 33 -10.49 -1.94 9.18
CA LYS A 33 -9.61 -2.29 8.06
C LYS A 33 -9.56 -3.80 7.88
N VAL A 34 -9.54 -4.24 6.63
CA VAL A 34 -9.36 -5.63 6.25
C VAL A 34 -8.24 -5.72 5.23
N LEU A 35 -7.33 -6.64 5.45
CA LEU A 35 -6.27 -6.97 4.50
C LEU A 35 -6.68 -8.23 3.75
N LEU A 36 -7.00 -8.09 2.46
CA LEU A 36 -7.50 -9.19 1.62
C LEU A 36 -6.38 -9.95 0.93
N HIS A 37 -5.26 -9.31 0.70
CA HIS A 37 -4.09 -9.86 0.02
C HIS A 37 -2.84 -9.15 0.51
N GLU A 38 -1.82 -9.90 0.87
CA GLU A 38 -0.54 -9.35 1.31
C GLU A 38 0.63 -10.19 0.81
N HIS A 39 1.69 -9.53 0.45
CA HIS A 39 3.00 -10.12 0.21
C HIS A 39 3.91 -9.79 1.38
N LEU A 40 4.37 -10.79 2.08
CA LEU A 40 5.23 -10.64 3.26
C LEU A 40 6.49 -9.83 2.96
N ASP A 41 7.09 -10.09 1.81
CA ASP A 41 8.26 -9.38 1.30
C ASP A 41 8.02 -7.88 1.05
N GLY A 42 6.77 -7.48 0.79
CA GLY A 42 6.37 -6.09 0.66
C GLY A 42 6.02 -5.39 1.99
N GLY A 43 5.83 -6.15 3.05
CA GLY A 43 5.38 -5.66 4.36
C GLY A 43 6.47 -5.52 5.42
N LEU A 44 7.74 -5.80 5.10
CA LEU A 44 8.83 -5.72 6.08
C LEU A 44 9.12 -4.27 6.48
N ARG A 45 9.20 -4.05 7.79
CA ARG A 45 9.63 -2.75 8.31
C ARG A 45 11.14 -2.55 8.08
N PRO A 46 11.62 -1.33 7.84
CA PRO A 46 13.04 -1.05 7.64
C PRO A 46 13.93 -1.61 8.74
N ARG A 47 13.52 -1.49 9.99
CA ARG A 47 14.23 -2.06 11.13
C ARG A 47 14.40 -3.59 11.01
N THR A 48 13.32 -4.29 10.67
CA THR A 48 13.34 -5.74 10.48
C THR A 48 14.27 -6.14 9.34
N VAL A 49 14.28 -5.37 8.26
CA VAL A 49 15.20 -5.57 7.12
C VAL A 49 16.66 -5.48 7.59
N LEU A 50 16.99 -4.47 8.41
CA LEU A 50 18.34 -4.31 8.96
C LEU A 50 18.73 -5.45 9.90
N GLU A 51 17.82 -5.86 10.78
CA GLU A 51 18.04 -6.99 11.71
C GLU A 51 18.32 -8.28 10.94
N LEU A 52 17.47 -8.62 9.97
CA LEU A 52 17.67 -9.81 9.12
C LEU A 52 18.95 -9.73 8.29
N ALA A 53 19.27 -8.57 7.74
CA ALA A 53 20.51 -8.37 6.98
C ALA A 53 21.75 -8.63 7.86
N HIS A 54 21.70 -8.19 9.11
CA HIS A 54 22.77 -8.44 10.07
C HIS A 54 22.89 -9.95 10.38
N GLU A 55 21.76 -10.61 10.65
CA GLU A 55 21.73 -12.06 10.96
C GLU A 55 22.24 -12.92 9.79
N CYS A 56 21.84 -12.57 8.56
CA CYS A 56 22.20 -13.31 7.35
C CYS A 56 23.53 -12.86 6.73
N CYS A 57 24.23 -11.92 7.33
CA CYS A 57 25.44 -11.29 6.76
C CYS A 57 25.21 -10.70 5.36
N TYR A 58 24.03 -10.15 5.12
CA TYR A 58 23.66 -9.52 3.84
C TYR A 58 24.21 -8.10 3.78
N THR A 59 25.05 -7.80 2.79
CA THR A 59 25.80 -6.54 2.71
C THR A 59 25.35 -5.61 1.57
N GLU A 60 24.35 -5.99 0.80
CA GLU A 60 23.95 -5.26 -0.42
C GLU A 60 22.87 -4.18 -0.16
N LEU A 61 22.47 -3.94 1.11
CA LEU A 61 21.54 -2.86 1.42
C LEU A 61 22.11 -1.48 1.05
N PRO A 62 21.27 -0.55 0.56
CA PRO A 62 21.73 0.78 0.14
C PRO A 62 22.23 1.61 1.33
N THR A 63 21.80 1.33 2.54
CA THR A 63 22.20 2.02 3.76
C THR A 63 21.98 1.11 4.99
N GLN A 64 22.71 1.38 6.07
CA GLN A 64 22.54 0.74 7.37
C GLN A 64 21.77 1.63 8.36
N ASP A 65 21.38 2.83 7.95
CA ASP A 65 20.55 3.72 8.75
C ASP A 65 19.05 3.45 8.52
N GLU A 66 18.31 3.25 9.61
CA GLU A 66 16.88 2.90 9.54
C GLU A 66 16.04 3.97 8.84
N ALA A 67 16.26 5.25 9.19
CA ALA A 67 15.50 6.35 8.59
C ALA A 67 15.82 6.51 7.09
N ALA A 68 17.10 6.44 6.72
CA ALA A 68 17.52 6.50 5.32
C ALA A 68 17.00 5.32 4.52
N LEU A 69 16.92 4.12 5.12
CA LEU A 69 16.36 2.94 4.46
C LEU A 69 14.85 3.07 4.24
N ALA A 70 14.13 3.62 5.22
CA ALA A 70 12.71 3.93 5.08
C ALA A 70 12.45 4.90 3.93
N ASP A 71 13.23 5.96 3.84
CA ASP A 71 13.15 6.95 2.76
C ASP A 71 13.48 6.33 1.40
N TRP A 72 14.47 5.45 1.35
CA TRP A 72 14.83 4.74 0.13
C TRP A 72 13.68 3.85 -0.39
N PHE A 73 13.03 3.08 0.48
CA PHE A 73 11.87 2.27 0.10
C PHE A 73 10.68 3.15 -0.32
N ALA A 74 10.41 4.23 0.40
CA ALA A 74 9.33 5.16 0.05
C ALA A 74 9.57 5.83 -1.30
N ALA A 75 10.79 6.26 -1.59
CA ALA A 75 11.17 6.83 -2.88
C ALA A 75 11.07 5.80 -4.00
N GLY A 76 11.45 4.55 -3.75
CA GLY A 76 11.29 3.44 -4.68
C GLY A 76 9.85 3.20 -5.08
N ALA A 77 8.94 3.24 -4.12
CA ALA A 77 7.50 3.06 -4.36
C ALA A 77 6.88 4.18 -5.20
N ALA A 78 7.45 5.38 -5.19
CA ALA A 78 6.93 6.56 -5.88
C ALA A 78 7.49 6.77 -7.30
N ARG A 79 8.26 5.82 -7.85
CA ARG A 79 8.94 5.99 -9.15
C ARG A 79 8.04 5.94 -10.38
N GLY A 80 6.75 5.60 -10.25
CA GLY A 80 5.78 5.60 -11.36
C GLY A 80 6.00 4.51 -12.41
N SER A 81 6.86 3.53 -12.15
CA SER A 81 7.15 2.40 -13.04
C SER A 81 7.19 1.11 -12.23
N LEU A 82 6.51 0.06 -12.70
CA LEU A 82 6.50 -1.22 -12.02
C LEU A 82 7.89 -1.86 -11.90
N PRO A 83 8.75 -1.90 -12.94
CA PRO A 83 10.10 -2.42 -12.79
C PRO A 83 10.92 -1.69 -11.73
N LEU A 84 10.86 -0.36 -11.68
CA LEU A 84 11.55 0.45 -10.69
C LEU A 84 10.98 0.25 -9.27
N TYR A 85 9.68 0.11 -9.15
CA TYR A 85 9.03 -0.24 -7.89
C TYR A 85 9.51 -1.59 -7.35
N LEU A 86 9.66 -2.59 -8.22
CA LEU A 86 10.09 -3.94 -7.85
C LEU A 86 11.58 -4.05 -7.47
N GLU A 87 12.40 -3.04 -7.74
CA GLU A 87 13.81 -3.04 -7.31
C GLU A 87 13.97 -3.16 -5.80
N GLY A 88 13.05 -2.56 -5.02
CA GLY A 88 13.04 -2.69 -3.56
C GLY A 88 12.87 -4.12 -3.07
N PHE A 89 12.12 -4.93 -3.79
CA PHE A 89 11.86 -6.33 -3.45
C PHE A 89 13.09 -7.23 -3.57
N ARG A 90 14.09 -6.84 -4.35
CA ARG A 90 15.35 -7.59 -4.46
C ARG A 90 15.98 -7.85 -3.10
N HIS A 91 16.01 -6.84 -2.25
CA HIS A 91 16.59 -6.94 -0.91
C HIS A 91 15.71 -7.75 0.05
N THR A 92 14.42 -7.48 0.07
CA THR A 92 13.49 -8.19 0.96
C THR A 92 13.33 -9.66 0.60
N ILE A 93 13.26 -9.98 -0.69
CA ILE A 93 13.23 -11.36 -1.17
C ILE A 93 14.53 -12.10 -0.77
N ALA A 94 15.69 -11.48 -0.94
CA ALA A 94 16.97 -12.10 -0.58
C ALA A 94 17.02 -12.45 0.93
N LEU A 95 16.45 -11.62 1.78
CA LEU A 95 16.43 -11.81 3.23
C LEU A 95 15.43 -12.88 3.69
N LEU A 96 14.39 -13.15 2.92
CA LEU A 96 13.35 -14.12 3.25
C LEU A 96 13.61 -15.53 2.71
N GLN A 97 14.73 -15.76 2.05
CA GLN A 97 15.09 -17.06 1.46
C GLN A 97 16.08 -17.88 2.29
N THR A 98 16.19 -17.57 3.56
CA THR A 98 17.07 -18.30 4.51
C THR A 98 16.37 -19.47 5.15
#